data_223df8d65c16bb81e912c67202a11df2
#
_entry.id   223df8d65c16bb81e912c67202a11df2
#
_cell.length_a   1.000
_cell.length_b   1.000
_cell.length_c   1.000
_cell.angle_alpha   90.00
_cell.angle_beta   90.00
_cell.angle_gamma   90.00
#
_symmetry.space_group_name_H-M   'P 1'
#
loop_
_entity.id
_entity.type
_entity.pdbx_description
1 polymer ?
#
loop_
_entity_poly.entity_id
_entity_poly.type
_entity_poly.pdbx_seq_one_letter_code
_entity_poly.pdbx_strand_id
1 'polypeptide(L)'
;PGLIRQIKAIPGIEKVTLTTNGILLKKQMKELAEAGLDSLNISLDTLDREGSLKITRRDLLDDTLAGIKEAMKYPNVQLKINCVPLGIEEQNLCEIAEFAHQYPVHVRFIEMMPIGYGSFFTGMSQEKIVSLLEEKFGILIPYEGLPLGNGPCKYYTVDGFQGKIGFISAISHKFCSECNRIRLTSQGYLKTCLQYTAGRDLREALRNGGTDEELKEIIKAALSEKPDGHHFREKVKADDTESLCMSQIGG
;
A
#
# COMPACT_ATOMS: atom_id res chain seq x y z
N PRO A 1 14.77 9.36 -7.01
CA PRO A 1 14.61 9.40 -8.49
C PRO A 1 15.57 8.44 -9.20
N GLY A 2 16.87 8.39 -8.82
CA GLY A 2 17.87 7.53 -9.49
C GLY A 2 17.50 6.06 -9.53
N LEU A 3 17.06 5.49 -8.43
CA LEU A 3 16.60 4.09 -8.36
C LEU A 3 15.39 3.83 -9.27
N ILE A 4 14.40 4.75 -9.29
CA ILE A 4 13.22 4.62 -10.16
C ILE A 4 13.65 4.58 -11.62
N ARG A 5 14.56 5.47 -12.04
CA ARG A 5 15.09 5.50 -13.42
C ARG A 5 15.80 4.19 -13.79
N GLN A 6 16.61 3.64 -12.88
CA GLN A 6 17.29 2.38 -13.11
C GLN A 6 16.31 1.21 -13.22
N ILE A 7 15.33 1.11 -12.33
CA ILE A 7 14.31 0.07 -12.39
C ILE A 7 13.49 0.19 -13.68
N LYS A 8 13.07 1.41 -14.04
CA LYS A 8 12.27 1.64 -15.25
C LYS A 8 13.03 1.28 -16.54
N ALA A 9 14.35 1.34 -16.51
CA ALA A 9 15.19 0.96 -17.66
C ALA A 9 15.35 -0.58 -17.82
N ILE A 10 14.93 -1.38 -16.85
CA ILE A 10 15.02 -2.85 -16.95
C ILE A 10 13.94 -3.36 -17.91
N PRO A 11 14.32 -4.11 -18.98
CA PRO A 11 13.35 -4.70 -19.90
C PRO A 11 12.33 -5.59 -19.16
N GLY A 12 11.04 -5.43 -19.50
CA GLY A 12 9.95 -6.16 -18.86
C GLY A 12 9.34 -5.48 -17.63
N ILE A 13 9.95 -4.42 -17.09
CA ILE A 13 9.31 -3.59 -16.07
C ILE A 13 8.33 -2.62 -16.73
N GLU A 14 7.04 -2.89 -16.62
CA GLU A 14 6.00 -2.07 -17.23
C GLU A 14 5.66 -0.85 -16.37
N LYS A 15 5.51 -1.04 -15.04
CA LYS A 15 5.08 0.01 -14.12
C LYS A 15 5.93 0.06 -12.87
N VAL A 16 6.34 1.27 -12.50
CA VAL A 16 7.02 1.57 -11.24
C VAL A 16 6.10 2.42 -10.37
N THR A 17 5.81 1.94 -9.17
CA THR A 17 4.95 2.61 -8.19
C THR A 17 5.73 2.93 -6.94
N LEU A 18 5.54 4.12 -6.39
CA LEU A 18 6.10 4.55 -5.11
C LEU A 18 5.00 4.62 -4.05
N THR A 19 5.27 4.10 -2.84
CA THR A 19 4.46 4.37 -1.65
C THR A 19 5.24 5.27 -0.70
N THR A 20 4.61 6.32 -0.18
CA THR A 20 5.26 7.34 0.65
C THR A 20 4.27 7.95 1.64
N ASN A 21 4.79 8.54 2.72
CA ASN A 21 4.02 9.41 3.62
C ASN A 21 3.78 10.83 3.05
N GLY A 22 4.34 11.16 1.89
CA GLY A 22 4.08 12.41 1.17
C GLY A 22 4.89 13.63 1.59
N ILE A 23 5.55 13.63 2.74
CA ILE A 23 6.18 14.83 3.35
C ILE A 23 7.28 15.48 2.49
N LEU A 24 7.94 14.72 1.65
CA LEU A 24 9.00 15.22 0.77
C LEU A 24 8.53 15.50 -0.67
N LEU A 25 7.29 15.16 -1.02
CA LEU A 25 6.80 15.25 -2.39
C LEU A 25 6.83 16.68 -2.94
N LYS A 26 6.53 17.68 -2.12
CA LYS A 26 6.62 19.09 -2.55
C LYS A 26 7.98 19.45 -3.17
N LYS A 27 9.05 18.78 -2.70
CA LYS A 27 10.43 19.01 -3.19
C LYS A 27 10.86 18.03 -4.28
N GLN A 28 10.32 16.81 -4.26
CA GLN A 28 10.85 15.69 -5.06
C GLN A 28 9.94 15.30 -6.23
N MET A 29 8.68 15.75 -6.26
CA MET A 29 7.69 15.24 -7.21
C MET A 29 8.11 15.43 -8.67
N LYS A 30 8.71 16.58 -9.00
CA LYS A 30 9.22 16.84 -10.34
C LYS A 30 10.24 15.78 -10.79
N GLU A 31 11.24 15.53 -9.97
CA GLU A 31 12.31 14.56 -10.28
C GLU A 31 11.78 13.12 -10.33
N LEU A 32 10.78 12.78 -9.50
CA LEU A 32 10.13 11.47 -9.50
C LEU A 32 9.35 11.25 -10.80
N ALA A 33 8.60 12.24 -11.25
CA ALA A 33 7.87 12.19 -12.52
C ALA A 33 8.82 12.08 -13.71
N GLU A 34 9.89 12.91 -13.75
CA GLU A 34 10.93 12.86 -14.79
C GLU A 34 11.74 11.53 -14.78
N ALA A 35 11.79 10.84 -13.64
CA ALA A 35 12.41 9.53 -13.53
C ALA A 35 11.56 8.38 -14.10
N GLY A 36 10.31 8.66 -14.51
CA GLY A 36 9.39 7.67 -15.07
C GLY A 36 8.52 6.96 -14.04
N LEU A 37 8.19 7.64 -12.92
CA LEU A 37 7.22 7.12 -11.96
C LEU A 37 5.83 7.03 -12.61
N ASP A 38 5.20 5.85 -12.60
CA ASP A 38 3.88 5.64 -13.20
C ASP A 38 2.74 5.87 -12.21
N SER A 39 2.96 5.55 -10.92
CA SER A 39 1.92 5.67 -9.90
C SER A 39 2.51 6.02 -8.54
N LEU A 40 1.77 6.80 -7.79
CA LEU A 40 2.13 7.26 -6.46
C LEU A 40 1.02 6.92 -5.47
N ASN A 41 1.37 6.21 -4.40
CA ASN A 41 0.50 5.94 -3.28
C ASN A 41 0.94 6.81 -2.10
N ILE A 42 0.05 7.64 -1.57
CA ILE A 42 0.33 8.47 -0.40
C ILE A 42 -0.47 7.96 0.78
N SER A 43 0.21 7.69 1.89
CA SER A 43 -0.45 7.30 3.14
C SER A 43 -1.05 8.52 3.81
N LEU A 44 -2.37 8.48 4.05
CA LEU A 44 -3.11 9.54 4.75
C LEU A 44 -4.28 8.90 5.49
N ASP A 45 -4.17 8.81 6.81
CA ASP A 45 -5.17 8.10 7.63
C ASP A 45 -6.23 9.02 8.21
N THR A 46 -5.93 10.32 8.37
CA THR A 46 -6.87 11.33 8.86
C THR A 46 -6.49 12.73 8.39
N LEU A 47 -7.45 13.65 8.35
CA LEU A 47 -7.26 15.10 8.16
C LEU A 47 -7.28 15.87 9.49
N ASP A 48 -7.61 15.19 10.59
CA ASP A 48 -7.50 15.75 11.92
C ASP A 48 -6.03 15.79 12.38
N ARG A 49 -5.57 16.97 12.86
CA ARG A 49 -4.17 17.16 13.23
C ARG A 49 -3.77 16.38 14.47
N GLU A 50 -4.64 16.33 15.48
CA GLU A 50 -4.38 15.58 16.71
C GLU A 50 -4.39 14.08 16.43
N GLY A 51 -5.35 13.61 15.63
CA GLY A 51 -5.40 12.24 15.13
C GLY A 51 -4.16 11.87 14.33
N SER A 52 -3.70 12.74 13.43
CA SER A 52 -2.48 12.54 12.66
C SER A 52 -1.24 12.42 13.56
N LEU A 53 -1.10 13.31 14.55
CA LEU A 53 -0.02 13.26 15.53
C LEU A 53 -0.08 11.97 16.37
N LYS A 54 -1.26 11.54 16.78
CA LYS A 54 -1.48 10.31 17.55
C LYS A 54 -1.09 9.06 16.75
N ILE A 55 -1.46 9.00 15.45
CA ILE A 55 -1.17 7.88 14.56
C ILE A 55 0.31 7.86 14.17
N THR A 56 0.83 8.99 13.67
CA THR A 56 2.16 9.07 13.04
C THR A 56 3.26 9.41 14.03
N ARG A 57 2.92 9.91 15.23
CA ARG A 57 3.81 10.46 16.25
C ARG A 57 4.65 11.65 15.76
N ARG A 58 4.19 12.32 14.69
CA ARG A 58 4.87 13.48 14.08
C ARG A 58 3.83 14.47 13.59
N ASP A 59 4.04 15.75 13.83
CA ASP A 59 3.20 16.84 13.34
C ASP A 59 3.63 17.25 11.92
N LEU A 60 3.26 16.43 10.93
CA LEU A 60 3.66 16.60 9.52
C LEU A 60 2.46 16.49 8.56
N LEU A 61 1.24 16.67 9.05
CA LEU A 61 0.03 16.60 8.22
C LEU A 61 0.06 17.65 7.10
N ASP A 62 0.44 18.90 7.43
CA ASP A 62 0.51 19.98 6.45
C ASP A 62 1.51 19.69 5.32
N ASP A 63 2.65 19.08 5.65
CA ASP A 63 3.64 18.65 4.65
C ASP A 63 3.10 17.54 3.73
N THR A 64 2.36 16.58 4.31
CA THR A 64 1.69 15.53 3.54
C THR A 64 0.65 16.10 2.59
N LEU A 65 -0.20 17.01 3.07
CA LEU A 65 -1.23 17.68 2.26
C LEU A 65 -0.61 18.56 1.15
N ALA A 66 0.48 19.27 1.47
CA ALA A 66 1.24 20.02 0.47
C ALA A 66 1.86 19.08 -0.59
N GLY A 67 2.32 17.91 -0.18
CA GLY A 67 2.81 16.87 -1.06
C GLY A 67 1.73 16.30 -1.99
N ILE A 68 0.52 16.05 -1.48
CA ILE A 68 -0.63 15.62 -2.30
C ILE A 68 -0.98 16.70 -3.32
N LYS A 69 -1.08 17.95 -2.89
CA LYS A 69 -1.37 19.08 -3.77
C LYS A 69 -0.31 19.25 -4.86
N GLU A 70 0.95 19.04 -4.55
CA GLU A 70 2.02 19.06 -5.55
C GLU A 70 1.88 17.89 -6.53
N ALA A 71 1.63 16.68 -6.04
CA ALA A 71 1.49 15.47 -6.88
C ALA A 71 0.33 15.60 -7.89
N MET A 72 -0.76 16.26 -7.53
CA MET A 72 -1.90 16.51 -8.43
C MET A 72 -1.55 17.34 -9.66
N LYS A 73 -0.43 18.06 -9.67
CA LYS A 73 0.04 18.81 -10.85
C LYS A 73 0.66 17.91 -11.94
N TYR A 74 0.82 16.62 -11.68
CA TYR A 74 1.46 15.67 -12.58
C TYR A 74 0.46 14.59 -13.05
N PRO A 75 -0.43 14.91 -14.00
CA PRO A 75 -1.53 14.02 -14.41
C PRO A 75 -1.06 12.70 -15.04
N ASN A 76 0.19 12.62 -15.48
CA ASN A 76 0.79 11.39 -16.01
C ASN A 76 1.16 10.39 -14.90
N VAL A 77 1.18 10.81 -13.64
CA VAL A 77 1.42 9.95 -12.48
C VAL A 77 0.09 9.65 -11.81
N GLN A 78 -0.35 8.40 -11.86
CA GLN A 78 -1.60 7.99 -11.22
C GLN A 78 -1.51 8.15 -9.70
N LEU A 79 -2.31 9.04 -9.13
CA LEU A 79 -2.30 9.32 -7.70
C LEU A 79 -3.34 8.50 -6.94
N LYS A 80 -2.91 7.88 -5.83
CA LYS A 80 -3.76 7.13 -4.91
C LYS A 80 -3.47 7.54 -3.46
N ILE A 81 -4.51 7.71 -2.68
CA ILE A 81 -4.42 7.89 -1.23
C ILE A 81 -4.73 6.53 -0.58
N ASN A 82 -3.85 6.08 0.31
CA ASN A 82 -4.06 4.91 1.15
C ASN A 82 -4.46 5.36 2.55
N CYS A 83 -5.57 4.83 3.03
CA CYS A 83 -6.04 5.01 4.39
C CYS A 83 -6.22 3.64 5.04
N VAL A 84 -5.71 3.48 6.25
CA VAL A 84 -5.96 2.30 7.08
C VAL A 84 -7.00 2.67 8.13
N PRO A 85 -8.23 2.14 8.05
CA PRO A 85 -9.29 2.42 9.01
C PRO A 85 -8.99 1.80 10.38
N LEU A 86 -8.59 2.62 11.34
CA LEU A 86 -8.18 2.21 12.69
C LEU A 86 -9.36 2.04 13.65
N GLY A 87 -10.51 2.61 13.32
CA GLY A 87 -11.70 2.61 14.19
C GLY A 87 -11.58 3.56 15.38
N ILE A 88 -10.80 4.63 15.24
CA ILE A 88 -10.66 5.70 16.24
C ILE A 88 -11.52 6.91 15.88
N GLU A 89 -11.89 7.69 16.89
CA GLU A 89 -12.80 8.83 16.74
C GLU A 89 -12.23 9.94 15.85
N GLU A 90 -10.93 10.17 15.94
CA GLU A 90 -10.22 11.23 15.19
C GLU A 90 -10.04 10.88 13.70
N GLN A 91 -10.59 9.77 13.22
CA GLN A 91 -10.46 9.34 11.84
C GLN A 91 -11.81 9.43 11.10
N ASN A 92 -12.03 10.53 10.38
CA ASN A 92 -13.19 10.71 9.53
C ASN A 92 -12.92 10.16 8.11
N LEU A 93 -13.38 8.94 7.83
CA LEU A 93 -13.15 8.27 6.55
C LEU A 93 -13.86 8.97 5.38
N CYS A 94 -14.99 9.62 5.64
CA CYS A 94 -15.70 10.39 4.61
C CYS A 94 -14.92 11.61 4.17
N GLU A 95 -14.18 12.27 5.05
CA GLU A 95 -13.30 13.38 4.65
C GLU A 95 -12.14 12.92 3.78
N ILE A 96 -11.60 11.73 4.04
CA ILE A 96 -10.58 11.13 3.17
C ILE A 96 -11.18 10.77 1.81
N ALA A 97 -12.40 10.20 1.77
CA ALA A 97 -13.08 9.88 0.52
C ALA A 97 -13.38 11.11 -0.35
N GLU A 98 -13.52 12.29 0.26
CA GLU A 98 -13.75 13.56 -0.41
C GLU A 98 -12.65 13.90 -1.44
N PHE A 99 -11.42 13.41 -1.26
CA PHE A 99 -10.36 13.55 -2.29
C PHE A 99 -10.75 12.88 -3.60
N ALA A 100 -11.41 11.71 -3.56
CA ALA A 100 -11.86 11.04 -4.77
C ALA A 100 -13.10 11.72 -5.38
N HIS A 101 -13.90 12.41 -4.58
CA HIS A 101 -15.03 13.21 -5.05
C HIS A 101 -14.51 14.45 -5.81
N GLN A 102 -13.62 15.22 -5.18
CA GLN A 102 -13.19 16.53 -5.72
C GLN A 102 -12.10 16.45 -6.80
N TYR A 103 -11.30 15.37 -6.81
CA TYR A 103 -10.13 15.27 -7.68
C TYR A 103 -10.05 13.90 -8.37
N PRO A 104 -9.34 13.76 -9.50
CA PRO A 104 -9.08 12.48 -10.16
C PRO A 104 -8.04 11.63 -9.39
N VAL A 105 -8.26 11.48 -8.10
CA VAL A 105 -7.43 10.75 -7.14
C VAL A 105 -8.22 9.53 -6.66
N HIS A 106 -7.59 8.35 -6.60
CA HIS A 106 -8.27 7.19 -6.05
C HIS A 106 -7.98 7.08 -4.54
N VAL A 107 -9.01 6.89 -3.73
CA VAL A 107 -8.88 6.64 -2.29
C VAL A 107 -9.05 5.15 -2.03
N ARG A 108 -8.10 4.55 -1.30
CA ARG A 108 -8.11 3.13 -0.97
C ARG A 108 -8.15 2.94 0.54
N PHE A 109 -9.16 2.25 1.01
CA PHE A 109 -9.26 1.78 2.38
C PHE A 109 -8.64 0.40 2.49
N ILE A 110 -7.61 0.27 3.31
CA ILE A 110 -6.83 -0.95 3.49
C ILE A 110 -7.17 -1.54 4.84
N GLU A 111 -7.72 -2.75 4.85
CA GLU A 111 -8.08 -3.44 6.08
C GLU A 111 -6.85 -3.60 6.99
N MET A 112 -7.02 -3.28 8.27
CA MET A 112 -5.98 -3.41 9.28
C MET A 112 -5.55 -4.87 9.42
N MET A 113 -4.27 -5.12 9.24
CA MET A 113 -3.66 -6.43 9.46
C MET A 113 -2.95 -6.45 10.82
N PRO A 114 -3.08 -7.52 11.63
CA PRO A 114 -2.48 -7.62 12.96
C PRO A 114 -0.99 -7.94 12.87
N ILE A 115 -0.19 -7.03 12.28
CA ILE A 115 1.26 -7.14 12.11
C ILE A 115 1.91 -5.97 12.84
N GLY A 116 2.92 -6.25 13.66
CA GLY A 116 3.61 -5.25 14.46
C GLY A 116 2.62 -4.42 15.28
N TYR A 117 2.66 -3.11 15.16
CA TYR A 117 1.72 -2.21 15.87
C TYR A 117 0.26 -2.37 15.46
N GLY A 118 -0.04 -2.94 14.30
CA GLY A 118 -1.42 -3.19 13.84
C GLY A 118 -2.20 -4.12 14.76
N SER A 119 -1.53 -4.95 15.54
CA SER A 119 -2.16 -5.86 16.53
C SER A 119 -2.85 -5.14 17.69
N PHE A 120 -2.55 -3.87 17.92
CA PHE A 120 -3.17 -3.06 18.98
C PHE A 120 -4.47 -2.36 18.55
N PHE A 121 -4.84 -2.45 17.28
CA PHE A 121 -6.04 -1.81 16.74
C PHE A 121 -7.07 -2.85 16.30
N THR A 122 -8.34 -2.52 16.46
CA THR A 122 -9.45 -3.40 16.04
C THR A 122 -9.73 -3.24 14.53
N GLY A 123 -9.41 -2.07 13.97
CA GLY A 123 -9.77 -1.71 12.61
C GLY A 123 -11.28 -1.51 12.41
N MET A 124 -11.67 -1.32 11.17
CA MET A 124 -13.06 -1.21 10.78
C MET A 124 -13.32 -2.15 9.60
N SER A 125 -14.46 -2.87 9.60
CA SER A 125 -14.81 -3.77 8.50
C SER A 125 -15.17 -3.00 7.23
N GLN A 126 -14.99 -3.65 6.07
CA GLN A 126 -15.34 -3.05 4.78
C GLN A 126 -16.82 -2.67 4.72
N GLU A 127 -17.72 -3.52 5.22
CA GLU A 127 -19.16 -3.31 5.20
C GLU A 127 -19.53 -2.04 5.96
N LYS A 128 -18.90 -1.82 7.12
CA LYS A 128 -19.13 -0.60 7.92
C LYS A 128 -18.62 0.65 7.18
N ILE A 129 -17.48 0.56 6.51
CA ILE A 129 -16.95 1.69 5.71
C ILE A 129 -17.87 1.97 4.53
N VAL A 130 -18.31 0.94 3.81
CA VAL A 130 -19.28 1.07 2.70
C VAL A 130 -20.55 1.77 3.19
N SER A 131 -21.16 1.32 4.28
CA SER A 131 -22.36 1.96 4.83
C SER A 131 -22.17 3.44 5.16
N LEU A 132 -21.03 3.81 5.77
CA LEU A 132 -20.69 5.21 6.07
C LEU A 132 -20.54 6.07 4.80
N LEU A 133 -19.92 5.52 3.77
CA LEU A 133 -19.72 6.22 2.51
C LEU A 133 -21.03 6.34 1.72
N GLU A 134 -21.86 5.29 1.70
CA GLU A 134 -23.15 5.30 1.01
C GLU A 134 -24.15 6.24 1.66
N GLU A 135 -24.15 6.35 2.98
CA GLU A 135 -24.97 7.32 3.72
C GLU A 135 -24.65 8.77 3.31
N LYS A 136 -23.39 9.07 3.06
CA LYS A 136 -22.94 10.44 2.73
C LYS A 136 -22.96 10.74 1.23
N PHE A 137 -22.55 9.79 0.40
CA PHE A 137 -22.24 10.03 -1.02
C PHE A 137 -23.13 9.26 -2.01
N GLY A 138 -23.97 8.36 -1.51
CA GLY A 138 -24.77 7.48 -2.37
C GLY A 138 -24.09 6.15 -2.70
N ILE A 139 -24.74 5.36 -3.53
CA ILE A 139 -24.42 3.95 -3.76
C ILE A 139 -23.02 3.76 -4.38
N LEU A 140 -22.25 2.81 -3.83
CA LEU A 140 -21.00 2.35 -4.38
C LEU A 140 -21.24 1.26 -5.43
N ILE A 141 -20.97 1.57 -6.70
CA ILE A 141 -21.15 0.66 -7.84
C ILE A 141 -19.79 0.02 -8.19
N PRO A 142 -19.67 -1.32 -8.31
CA PRO A 142 -18.42 -1.95 -8.72
C PRO A 142 -17.87 -1.36 -10.02
N TYR A 143 -16.56 -1.09 -10.05
CA TYR A 143 -15.88 -0.55 -11.22
C TYR A 143 -15.40 -1.67 -12.12
N GLU A 144 -15.93 -1.73 -13.33
CA GLU A 144 -15.63 -2.76 -14.36
C GLU A 144 -14.72 -2.24 -15.49
N GLY A 145 -14.04 -1.11 -15.28
CA GLY A 145 -13.14 -0.51 -16.28
C GLY A 145 -11.74 -1.11 -16.27
N LEU A 146 -10.80 -0.41 -16.91
CA LEU A 146 -9.40 -0.83 -16.99
C LEU A 146 -8.76 -0.95 -15.59
N PRO A 147 -7.85 -1.92 -15.40
CA PRO A 147 -7.17 -2.09 -14.11
C PRO A 147 -6.45 -0.83 -13.65
N LEU A 148 -6.75 -0.37 -12.44
CA LEU A 148 -6.15 0.83 -11.83
C LEU A 148 -4.85 0.52 -11.06
N GLY A 149 -4.33 -0.69 -11.19
CA GLY A 149 -3.08 -1.14 -10.57
C GLY A 149 -2.94 -2.66 -10.64
N ASN A 150 -1.78 -3.16 -10.17
CA ASN A 150 -1.44 -4.60 -10.21
C ASN A 150 -1.78 -5.34 -8.91
N GLY A 151 -2.52 -4.69 -8.00
CA GLY A 151 -2.84 -5.23 -6.68
C GLY A 151 -4.27 -5.73 -6.55
N PRO A 152 -4.62 -6.32 -5.39
CA PRO A 152 -5.91 -6.95 -5.13
C PRO A 152 -7.01 -5.93 -4.80
N CYS A 153 -6.78 -4.65 -5.02
CA CYS A 153 -7.75 -3.60 -4.71
C CYS A 153 -8.98 -3.73 -5.60
N LYS A 154 -10.15 -3.88 -5.00
CA LYS A 154 -11.45 -3.79 -5.69
C LYS A 154 -11.92 -2.36 -5.65
N TYR A 155 -12.24 -1.80 -6.83
CA TYR A 155 -12.64 -0.41 -6.97
C TYR A 155 -14.14 -0.26 -7.20
N TYR A 156 -14.66 0.89 -6.78
CA TYR A 156 -16.06 1.27 -6.91
C TYR A 156 -16.16 2.69 -7.45
N THR A 157 -17.20 2.91 -8.24
CA THR A 157 -17.62 4.23 -8.71
C THR A 157 -18.69 4.75 -7.77
N VAL A 158 -18.66 6.05 -7.49
CA VAL A 158 -19.73 6.77 -6.81
C VAL A 158 -20.15 7.90 -7.73
N ASP A 159 -21.44 8.18 -7.81
CA ASP A 159 -21.95 9.25 -8.66
C ASP A 159 -21.33 10.61 -8.27
N GLY A 160 -20.97 11.43 -9.24
CA GLY A 160 -20.29 12.71 -9.03
C GLY A 160 -18.80 12.61 -8.68
N PHE A 161 -18.22 11.43 -8.43
CA PHE A 161 -16.80 11.27 -8.11
C PHE A 161 -15.91 11.33 -9.36
N GLN A 162 -14.82 12.11 -9.27
CA GLN A 162 -13.80 12.13 -10.32
C GLN A 162 -12.84 10.93 -10.21
N GLY A 163 -12.51 10.53 -8.98
CA GLY A 163 -11.71 9.35 -8.69
C GLY A 163 -12.56 8.10 -8.42
N LYS A 164 -11.94 7.11 -7.78
CA LYS A 164 -12.60 5.85 -7.39
C LYS A 164 -12.33 5.57 -5.93
N ILE A 165 -13.28 4.89 -5.28
CA ILE A 165 -13.08 4.31 -3.95
C ILE A 165 -12.61 2.87 -4.12
N GLY A 166 -11.57 2.48 -3.41
CA GLY A 166 -11.00 1.14 -3.46
C GLY A 166 -10.95 0.48 -2.09
N PHE A 167 -11.07 -0.84 -2.06
CA PHE A 167 -10.90 -1.64 -0.85
C PHE A 167 -9.84 -2.72 -1.05
N ILE A 168 -8.96 -2.87 -0.05
CA ILE A 168 -7.98 -3.96 0.07
C ILE A 168 -8.31 -4.71 1.35
N SER A 169 -9.12 -5.74 1.23
CA SER A 169 -9.69 -6.49 2.37
C SER A 169 -8.92 -7.81 2.56
N ALA A 170 -7.71 -7.67 3.14
CA ALA A 170 -6.79 -8.79 3.27
C ALA A 170 -7.31 -9.90 4.22
N ILE A 171 -8.14 -9.57 5.20
CA ILE A 171 -8.62 -10.48 6.25
C ILE A 171 -10.05 -10.94 5.98
N SER A 172 -10.95 -10.00 5.69
CA SER A 172 -12.38 -10.31 5.48
C SER A 172 -12.64 -10.96 4.12
N HIS A 173 -11.93 -10.53 3.08
CA HIS A 173 -12.03 -11.06 1.72
C HIS A 173 -10.65 -11.47 1.21
N LYS A 174 -10.15 -12.60 1.75
CA LYS A 174 -8.83 -13.14 1.41
C LYS A 174 -8.65 -13.25 -0.12
N PHE A 175 -7.54 -12.74 -0.62
CA PHE A 175 -7.14 -12.82 -2.03
C PHE A 175 -5.82 -13.59 -2.22
N CYS A 176 -5.50 -14.50 -1.30
CA CYS A 176 -4.22 -15.21 -1.28
C CYS A 176 -4.01 -16.08 -2.52
N SER A 177 -5.07 -16.70 -3.04
CA SER A 177 -5.03 -17.50 -4.28
C SER A 177 -4.63 -16.70 -5.52
N GLU A 178 -4.88 -15.38 -5.51
CA GLU A 178 -4.53 -14.46 -6.60
C GLU A 178 -3.29 -13.60 -6.26
N CYS A 179 -2.61 -13.90 -5.14
CA CYS A 179 -1.53 -13.08 -4.65
C CYS A 179 -0.24 -13.29 -5.47
N ASN A 180 0.09 -12.35 -6.31
CA ASN A 180 1.30 -12.31 -7.14
C ASN A 180 2.49 -11.57 -6.48
N ARG A 181 2.47 -11.34 -5.15
CA ARG A 181 3.46 -10.49 -4.49
C ARG A 181 4.63 -11.25 -3.92
N ILE A 182 5.80 -10.68 -4.10
CA ILE A 182 7.02 -10.93 -3.33
C ILE A 182 7.54 -9.59 -2.82
N ARG A 183 8.33 -9.61 -1.75
CA ARG A 183 8.90 -8.42 -1.14
C ARG A 183 10.40 -8.61 -0.94
N LEU A 184 11.16 -7.61 -1.33
CA LEU A 184 12.57 -7.50 -0.96
C LEU A 184 12.69 -6.40 0.09
N THR A 185 13.15 -6.75 1.28
CA THR A 185 13.38 -5.77 2.35
C THR A 185 14.59 -4.91 2.03
N SER A 186 14.73 -3.76 2.71
CA SER A 186 15.92 -2.91 2.61
C SER A 186 17.23 -3.61 3.02
N GLN A 187 17.12 -4.72 3.75
CA GLN A 187 18.25 -5.56 4.16
C GLN A 187 18.58 -6.67 3.16
N GLY A 188 17.84 -6.78 2.06
CA GLY A 188 18.07 -7.79 1.04
C GLY A 188 17.46 -9.16 1.34
N TYR A 189 16.48 -9.22 2.25
CA TYR A 189 15.76 -10.43 2.57
C TYR A 189 14.49 -10.54 1.72
N LEU A 190 14.36 -11.63 0.96
CA LEU A 190 13.20 -11.90 0.10
C LEU A 190 12.11 -12.61 0.90
N LYS A 191 10.92 -12.01 0.95
CA LYS A 191 9.71 -12.56 1.59
C LYS A 191 8.65 -12.87 0.53
N THR A 192 7.97 -13.98 0.68
CA THR A 192 6.88 -14.40 -0.22
C THR A 192 5.49 -14.17 0.36
N CYS A 193 5.39 -13.99 1.68
CA CYS A 193 4.17 -13.62 2.39
C CYS A 193 4.44 -12.54 3.43
N LEU A 194 3.44 -11.70 3.71
CA LEU A 194 3.53 -10.64 4.69
C LEU A 194 3.47 -11.16 6.13
N GLN A 195 2.64 -12.17 6.38
CA GLN A 195 2.41 -12.72 7.72
C GLN A 195 3.61 -13.48 8.28
N TYR A 196 4.30 -14.26 7.46
CA TYR A 196 5.31 -15.19 7.93
C TYR A 196 6.72 -14.59 7.87
N THR A 197 7.58 -15.04 8.79
CA THR A 197 9.00 -14.70 8.80
C THR A 197 9.79 -15.41 7.71
N ALA A 198 9.26 -16.52 7.20
CA ALA A 198 9.90 -17.33 6.17
C ALA A 198 10.28 -16.53 4.91
N GLY A 199 11.46 -16.81 4.39
CA GLY A 199 12.04 -16.15 3.21
C GLY A 199 13.48 -16.58 2.96
N ARG A 200 14.22 -15.79 2.18
CA ARG A 200 15.62 -16.06 1.80
C ARG A 200 16.48 -14.78 1.86
N ASP A 201 17.68 -14.89 2.38
CA ASP A 201 18.67 -13.78 2.36
C ASP A 201 19.39 -13.75 1.00
N LEU A 202 18.96 -12.82 0.14
CA LEU A 202 19.62 -12.59 -1.16
C LEU A 202 20.88 -11.75 -1.02
N ARG A 203 20.98 -10.94 0.03
CA ARG A 203 22.14 -10.09 0.27
C ARG A 203 23.39 -10.93 0.57
N GLU A 204 23.26 -11.99 1.37
CA GLU A 204 24.36 -12.87 1.69
C GLU A 204 24.92 -13.52 0.41
N ALA A 205 24.08 -14.13 -0.40
CA ALA A 205 24.46 -14.72 -1.66
C ALA A 205 25.16 -13.71 -2.60
N LEU A 206 24.56 -12.52 -2.75
CA LEU A 206 25.10 -11.46 -3.62
C LEU A 206 26.47 -10.95 -3.13
N ARG A 207 26.66 -10.76 -1.81
CA ARG A 207 27.91 -10.24 -1.24
C ARG A 207 29.04 -11.26 -1.21
N ASN A 208 28.72 -12.54 -1.20
CA ASN A 208 29.68 -13.63 -1.30
C ASN A 208 30.07 -13.96 -2.76
N GLY A 209 29.68 -13.14 -3.72
CA GLY A 209 30.03 -13.31 -5.14
C GLY A 209 29.13 -14.31 -5.88
N GLY A 210 27.93 -14.56 -5.35
CA GLY A 210 26.95 -15.42 -6.03
C GLY A 210 26.60 -14.92 -7.43
N THR A 211 26.43 -15.85 -8.34
CA THR A 211 26.06 -15.59 -9.73
C THR A 211 24.58 -15.26 -9.88
N ASP A 212 24.18 -14.68 -11.01
CA ASP A 212 22.77 -14.42 -11.33
C ASP A 212 21.95 -15.73 -11.36
N GLU A 213 22.56 -16.83 -11.79
CA GLU A 213 21.95 -18.16 -11.82
C GLU A 213 21.67 -18.67 -10.41
N GLU A 214 22.62 -18.55 -9.48
CA GLU A 214 22.43 -18.90 -8.08
C GLU A 214 21.32 -18.04 -7.43
N LEU A 215 21.30 -16.74 -7.70
CA LEU A 215 20.24 -15.86 -7.20
C LEU A 215 18.86 -16.25 -7.76
N LYS A 216 18.76 -16.62 -9.03
CA LYS A 216 17.52 -17.12 -9.64
C LYS A 216 17.03 -18.40 -8.97
N GLU A 217 17.93 -19.34 -8.68
CA GLU A 217 17.56 -20.58 -7.99
C GLU A 217 17.07 -20.33 -6.56
N ILE A 218 17.70 -19.41 -5.81
CA ILE A 218 17.25 -19.00 -4.49
C ILE A 218 15.84 -18.37 -4.56
N ILE A 219 15.58 -17.51 -5.54
CA ILE A 219 14.28 -16.88 -5.77
C ILE A 219 13.23 -17.94 -6.13
N LYS A 220 13.53 -18.87 -7.03
CA LYS A 220 12.63 -19.97 -7.41
C LYS A 220 12.28 -20.84 -6.20
N ALA A 221 13.27 -21.21 -5.39
CA ALA A 221 13.05 -21.97 -4.16
C ALA A 221 12.14 -21.22 -3.19
N ALA A 222 12.36 -19.93 -2.98
CA ALA A 222 11.48 -19.11 -2.15
C ALA A 222 10.04 -19.06 -2.68
N LEU A 223 9.87 -18.99 -4.00
CA LEU A 223 8.54 -18.98 -4.63
C LEU A 223 7.82 -20.32 -4.50
N SER A 224 8.53 -21.45 -4.62
CA SER A 224 7.94 -22.78 -4.45
C SER A 224 7.47 -23.06 -3.02
N GLU A 225 8.06 -22.37 -2.04
CA GLU A 225 7.69 -22.44 -0.62
C GLU A 225 6.68 -21.36 -0.21
N LYS A 226 6.17 -20.57 -1.16
CA LYS A 226 5.19 -19.55 -0.85
C LYS A 226 3.92 -20.19 -0.27
N PRO A 227 3.46 -19.76 0.93
CA PRO A 227 2.27 -20.34 1.55
C PRO A 227 1.02 -20.05 0.73
N ASP A 228 0.06 -20.98 0.73
CA ASP A 228 -1.23 -20.85 0.03
C ASP A 228 -2.07 -19.69 0.56
N GLY A 229 -1.85 -19.28 1.80
CA GLY A 229 -2.56 -18.15 2.38
C GLY A 229 -2.05 -17.74 3.75
N HIS A 230 -2.59 -16.63 4.23
CA HIS A 230 -2.37 -16.19 5.60
C HIS A 230 -3.44 -16.76 6.55
N HIS A 231 -3.11 -16.81 7.84
CA HIS A 231 -3.95 -17.31 8.92
C HIS A 231 -4.08 -16.30 10.07
N PHE A 232 -4.25 -15.01 9.73
CA PHE A 232 -4.33 -13.93 10.74
C PHE A 232 -5.44 -14.11 11.79
N ARG A 233 -6.51 -14.84 11.46
CA ARG A 233 -7.62 -15.14 12.38
C ARG A 233 -7.41 -16.40 13.21
N GLU A 234 -6.36 -17.16 12.94
CA GLU A 234 -6.06 -18.42 13.61
C GLU A 234 -4.87 -18.25 14.56
N LYS A 235 -4.78 -19.06 15.59
CA LYS A 235 -3.60 -19.11 16.46
C LYS A 235 -2.46 -19.81 15.70
N VAL A 236 -1.63 -19.04 15.02
CA VAL A 236 -0.36 -19.52 14.43
C VAL A 236 0.71 -19.50 15.51
N LYS A 237 1.71 -20.38 15.42
CA LYS A 237 2.86 -20.35 16.33
C LYS A 237 3.53 -18.98 16.26
N ALA A 238 3.80 -18.37 17.42
CA ALA A 238 4.35 -17.02 17.50
C ALA A 238 5.68 -16.88 16.73
N ASP A 239 6.49 -17.94 16.70
CA ASP A 239 7.81 -17.94 16.05
C ASP A 239 7.75 -17.84 14.51
N ASP A 240 6.62 -18.21 13.91
CA ASP A 240 6.45 -18.15 12.45
C ASP A 240 5.83 -16.83 11.97
N THR A 241 5.34 -15.99 12.90
CA THR A 241 4.60 -14.76 12.57
C THR A 241 5.53 -13.55 12.56
N GLU A 242 5.33 -12.68 11.56
CA GLU A 242 6.11 -11.45 11.42
C GLU A 242 5.91 -10.50 12.61
N SER A 243 7.01 -10.15 13.26
CA SER A 243 7.07 -9.21 14.38
C SER A 243 7.55 -7.81 14.00
N LEU A 244 8.16 -7.66 12.82
CA LEU A 244 8.67 -6.39 12.33
C LEU A 244 7.53 -5.46 11.93
N CYS A 245 7.78 -4.15 12.04
CA CYS A 245 6.84 -3.15 11.57
C CYS A 245 6.74 -3.14 10.03
N MET A 246 5.58 -2.75 9.51
CA MET A 246 5.33 -2.67 8.06
C MET A 246 6.40 -1.88 7.30
N SER A 247 6.91 -0.79 7.88
CA SER A 247 7.99 0.03 7.30
C SER A 247 9.33 -0.70 7.14
N GLN A 248 9.54 -1.81 7.87
CA GLN A 248 10.77 -2.61 7.80
C GLN A 248 10.68 -3.75 6.77
N ILE A 249 9.46 -4.16 6.43
CA ILE A 249 9.19 -5.28 5.54
C ILE A 249 8.62 -4.88 4.17
N GLY A 250 8.66 -3.60 3.85
CA GLY A 250 8.24 -3.07 2.55
C GLY A 250 6.73 -2.92 2.39
N GLY A 251 6.09 -2.45 3.44
CA GLY A 251 4.65 -2.12 3.46
C GLY A 251 4.37 -0.66 3.30
#